data_f5323e337cbd9550376cfc168c75f88b
#
_entry.id   f5323e337cbd9550376cfc168c75f88b
#
_cell.length_a   1.000
_cell.length_b   1.000
_cell.length_c   1.000
_cell.angle_alpha   90.00
_cell.angle_beta   90.00
_cell.angle_gamma   90.00
#
_symmetry.space_group_name_H-M   'P 1'
#
loop_
_entity.id
_entity.type
_entity.pdbx_description
1 polymer ?
#
loop_
_entity_poly.entity_id
_entity_poly.type
_entity_poly.pdbx_seq_one_letter_code
_entity_poly.pdbx_strand_id
1 'polypeptide(L)'
;RKFATKRYQTSIKPTLNYTSDFHKEIKSIVSELNLPKSFSCFHIRRGDKVGEKLYTWTQKTGRTESKRFEFCDYLKHCEDIKTIFIMTDDFRCIQEALEYISDNNLPHKILHLTNESQDGHSETLNIQNARSYSREELVQFFAEIEIAKLSDVFVGTRTSNVYKYIMNTCTTNTKFVSLD
;
A
#
# COMPACT_ATOMS: atom_id res chain seq x y z
N ARG A 1 -20.91 -22.64 -23.81
CA ARG A 1 -20.29 -23.36 -22.66
C ARG A 1 -19.84 -22.33 -21.66
N LYS A 2 -20.53 -22.23 -20.51
CA LYS A 2 -20.15 -21.35 -19.39
C LYS A 2 -19.01 -22.05 -18.64
N PHE A 3 -17.81 -21.49 -18.69
CA PHE A 3 -16.71 -21.93 -17.83
C PHE A 3 -16.99 -21.38 -16.41
N ALA A 4 -17.41 -22.27 -15.52
CA ALA A 4 -17.46 -21.98 -14.10
C ALA A 4 -16.00 -21.95 -13.59
N THR A 5 -15.49 -20.75 -13.32
CA THR A 5 -14.25 -20.54 -12.60
C THR A 5 -14.44 -21.06 -11.17
N LYS A 6 -13.98 -22.27 -10.88
CA LYS A 6 -13.83 -22.74 -9.50
C LYS A 6 -12.90 -21.77 -8.77
N ARG A 7 -13.46 -20.95 -7.88
CA ARG A 7 -12.69 -20.21 -6.89
C ARG A 7 -12.04 -21.26 -5.97
N TYR A 8 -10.75 -21.45 -6.12
CA TYR A 8 -9.96 -22.09 -5.08
C TYR A 8 -9.86 -21.08 -3.92
N GLN A 9 -10.83 -21.11 -3.03
CA GLN A 9 -10.66 -20.57 -1.68
C GLN A 9 -9.76 -21.56 -0.93
N THR A 10 -8.46 -21.43 -1.11
CA THR A 10 -7.53 -21.97 -0.13
C THR A 10 -7.64 -21.10 1.11
N SER A 11 -8.32 -21.58 2.12
CA SER A 11 -8.52 -20.96 3.44
C SER A 11 -7.25 -21.02 4.29
N ILE A 12 -6.10 -20.70 3.73
CA ILE A 12 -4.91 -20.40 4.50
C ILE A 12 -5.02 -18.90 4.80
N LYS A 13 -5.62 -18.58 5.95
CA LYS A 13 -5.45 -17.23 6.51
C LYS A 13 -4.00 -17.14 6.95
N PRO A 14 -3.16 -16.35 6.27
CA PRO A 14 -1.80 -16.13 6.74
C PRO A 14 -1.89 -15.32 8.03
N THR A 15 -1.88 -16.00 9.15
CA THR A 15 -1.74 -15.37 10.47
C THR A 15 -0.26 -15.15 10.70
N LEU A 16 0.20 -13.90 10.51
CA LEU A 16 1.50 -13.50 11.03
C LEU A 16 1.37 -13.40 12.56
N ASN A 17 2.02 -14.32 13.27
CA ASN A 17 2.11 -14.27 14.71
C ASN A 17 3.33 -13.41 15.07
N TYR A 18 3.10 -12.15 15.40
CA TYR A 18 4.13 -11.26 15.91
C TYR A 18 4.49 -11.65 17.36
N THR A 19 5.76 -11.42 17.73
CA THR A 19 6.13 -11.42 19.16
C THR A 19 5.37 -10.32 19.88
N SER A 20 5.14 -10.49 21.20
CA SER A 20 4.38 -9.53 22.00
C SER A 20 4.93 -8.11 21.91
N ASP A 21 6.25 -7.96 21.87
CA ASP A 21 6.92 -6.65 21.84
C ASP A 21 6.79 -5.99 20.47
N PHE A 22 6.95 -6.75 19.39
CA PHE A 22 6.73 -6.26 18.03
C PHE A 22 5.28 -5.77 17.84
N HIS A 23 4.32 -6.51 18.40
CA HIS A 23 2.91 -6.11 18.34
C HIS A 23 2.62 -4.83 19.16
N LYS A 24 3.30 -4.62 20.29
CA LYS A 24 3.17 -3.39 21.07
C LYS A 24 3.71 -2.18 20.31
N GLU A 25 4.87 -2.33 19.66
CA GLU A 25 5.46 -1.26 18.85
C GLU A 25 4.55 -0.85 17.69
N ILE A 26 3.98 -1.82 16.95
CA ILE A 26 2.99 -1.55 15.91
C ILE A 26 1.79 -0.80 16.47
N LYS A 27 1.22 -1.25 17.58
CA LYS A 27 0.07 -0.59 18.21
C LYS A 27 0.37 0.83 18.66
N SER A 28 1.58 1.09 19.19
CA SER A 28 2.01 2.44 19.57
C SER A 28 1.95 3.38 18.37
N ILE A 29 2.59 3.01 17.26
CA ILE A 29 2.59 3.82 16.03
C ILE A 29 1.15 4.08 15.53
N VAL A 30 0.31 3.04 15.48
CA VAL A 30 -1.08 3.20 15.02
C VAL A 30 -1.86 4.15 15.94
N SER A 31 -1.66 4.07 17.27
CA SER A 31 -2.34 4.94 18.23
C SER A 31 -1.88 6.39 18.19
N GLU A 32 -0.59 6.62 17.95
CA GLU A 32 0.01 7.97 17.87
C GLU A 32 -0.50 8.78 16.67
N LEU A 33 -0.88 8.11 15.58
CA LEU A 33 -1.44 8.78 14.40
C LEU A 33 -2.80 9.43 14.62
N ASN A 34 -3.51 9.09 15.72
CA ASN A 34 -4.83 9.65 16.00
C ASN A 34 -5.76 9.60 14.79
N LEU A 35 -5.87 8.41 14.18
CA LEU A 35 -6.69 8.19 12.99
C LEU A 35 -8.14 8.62 13.23
N PRO A 36 -8.78 9.35 12.30
CA PRO A 36 -10.20 9.65 12.39
C PRO A 36 -11.04 8.37 12.23
N LYS A 37 -12.32 8.45 12.59
CA LYS A 37 -13.26 7.32 12.43
C LYS A 37 -13.46 6.92 10.96
N SER A 38 -13.29 7.87 10.04
CA SER A 38 -13.44 7.64 8.60
C SER A 38 -12.22 8.17 7.88
N PHE A 39 -11.55 7.28 7.13
CA PHE A 39 -10.42 7.63 6.27
C PHE A 39 -10.27 6.60 5.14
N SER A 40 -9.62 7.02 4.06
CA SER A 40 -9.19 6.13 2.99
C SER A 40 -7.70 5.82 3.09
N CYS A 41 -7.29 4.67 2.58
CA CYS A 41 -5.89 4.30 2.47
C CYS A 41 -5.52 4.09 1.01
N PHE A 42 -4.46 4.75 0.55
CA PHE A 42 -3.88 4.58 -0.78
C PHE A 42 -2.58 3.81 -0.67
N HIS A 43 -2.50 2.66 -1.32
CA HIS A 43 -1.26 1.91 -1.48
C HIS A 43 -0.63 2.29 -2.82
N ILE A 44 0.32 3.20 -2.78
CA ILE A 44 1.02 3.73 -3.96
C ILE A 44 2.39 3.08 -4.05
N ARG A 45 2.54 2.13 -4.96
CA ARG A 45 3.80 1.45 -5.22
C ARG A 45 4.57 2.16 -6.34
N ARG A 46 5.80 2.53 -6.06
CA ARG A 46 6.79 3.08 -7.01
C ARG A 46 8.02 2.14 -7.11
N GLY A 47 9.17 2.69 -7.39
CA GLY A 47 10.43 1.96 -7.44
C GLY A 47 10.46 0.92 -8.57
N ASP A 48 10.94 -0.27 -8.26
CA ASP A 48 11.16 -1.38 -9.19
C ASP A 48 9.90 -1.84 -9.95
N LYS A 49 8.71 -1.55 -9.43
CA LYS A 49 7.45 -1.97 -10.05
C LYS A 49 6.95 -1.05 -11.17
N VAL A 50 7.47 0.19 -11.21
CA VAL A 50 7.11 1.19 -12.20
C VAL A 50 8.29 1.44 -13.14
N GLY A 51 8.33 0.75 -14.27
CA GLY A 51 9.33 0.99 -15.31
C GLY A 51 10.50 0.02 -15.38
N GLU A 52 10.76 -0.81 -14.37
CA GLU A 52 11.66 -1.95 -14.50
C GLU A 52 10.98 -3.03 -15.34
N LYS A 53 11.61 -3.41 -16.44
CA LYS A 53 11.24 -4.61 -17.19
C LYS A 53 11.58 -5.78 -16.31
N LEU A 54 10.62 -6.30 -15.56
CA LEU A 54 10.77 -7.51 -14.77
C LEU A 54 11.33 -8.64 -15.63
N TYR A 55 12.55 -9.00 -15.31
CA TYR A 55 13.52 -9.62 -16.16
C TYR A 55 13.16 -11.00 -16.73
N THR A 56 12.18 -11.69 -16.16
CA THR A 56 11.84 -13.04 -16.64
C THR A 56 10.36 -13.27 -16.84
N TRP A 57 9.52 -12.63 -16.08
CA TRP A 57 8.09 -12.90 -16.10
C TRP A 57 7.37 -12.09 -17.17
N THR A 58 7.76 -10.81 -17.32
CA THR A 58 7.23 -9.92 -18.37
C THR A 58 7.65 -10.31 -19.77
N GLN A 59 8.86 -10.89 -19.94
CA GLN A 59 9.28 -11.41 -21.24
C GLN A 59 8.43 -12.61 -21.69
N LYS A 60 7.93 -13.44 -20.74
CA LYS A 60 7.08 -14.59 -21.03
C LYS A 60 5.60 -14.23 -21.18
N THR A 61 5.10 -13.21 -20.50
CA THR A 61 3.66 -12.90 -20.43
C THR A 61 3.27 -11.57 -21.06
N GLY A 62 4.24 -10.70 -21.39
CA GLY A 62 3.99 -9.35 -21.90
C GLY A 62 3.30 -8.40 -20.90
N ARG A 63 3.17 -8.82 -19.63
CA ARG A 63 2.50 -8.02 -18.60
C ARG A 63 3.52 -7.26 -17.77
N THR A 64 3.40 -5.94 -17.71
CA THR A 64 4.08 -5.11 -16.72
C THR A 64 3.43 -5.32 -15.35
N GLU A 65 4.21 -5.37 -14.26
CA GLU A 65 3.64 -5.61 -12.92
C GLU A 65 2.78 -4.45 -12.43
N SER A 66 3.11 -3.21 -12.78
CA SER A 66 2.23 -2.10 -12.51
C SER A 66 2.39 -0.96 -13.52
N LYS A 67 1.26 -0.35 -13.87
CA LYS A 67 1.21 0.95 -14.50
C LYS A 67 1.42 2.01 -13.41
N ARG A 68 2.11 3.09 -13.74
CA ARG A 68 2.12 4.29 -12.89
C ARG A 68 0.72 4.91 -12.93
N PHE A 69 0.14 5.10 -11.75
CA PHE A 69 -1.10 5.84 -11.55
C PHE A 69 -0.78 7.15 -10.84
N GLU A 70 -1.45 8.21 -11.23
CA GLU A 70 -1.31 9.52 -10.59
C GLU A 70 -2.21 9.62 -9.37
N PHE A 71 -1.95 10.57 -8.46
CA PHE A 71 -2.73 10.72 -7.21
C PHE A 71 -4.23 10.88 -7.46
N CYS A 72 -4.63 11.61 -8.52
CA CYS A 72 -6.03 11.77 -8.90
C CYS A 72 -6.73 10.45 -9.29
N ASP A 73 -5.97 9.44 -9.78
CA ASP A 73 -6.55 8.13 -10.07
C ASP A 73 -7.01 7.39 -8.81
N TYR A 74 -6.32 7.61 -7.70
CA TYR A 74 -6.73 7.08 -6.39
C TYR A 74 -7.88 7.88 -5.81
N LEU A 75 -7.79 9.21 -5.84
CA LEU A 75 -8.72 10.13 -5.20
C LEU A 75 -10.16 9.99 -5.70
N LYS A 76 -10.38 9.80 -7.00
CA LYS A 76 -11.72 9.63 -7.60
C LYS A 76 -12.58 8.51 -7.01
N HIS A 77 -11.97 7.61 -6.22
CA HIS A 77 -12.69 6.49 -5.58
C HIS A 77 -13.17 6.81 -4.16
N CYS A 78 -12.77 7.96 -3.59
CA CYS A 78 -13.06 8.35 -2.21
C CYS A 78 -13.10 9.87 -1.99
N GLU A 79 -13.60 10.63 -2.96
CA GLU A 79 -13.66 12.11 -2.92
C GLU A 79 -14.40 12.65 -1.68
N ASP A 80 -15.38 11.90 -1.16
CA ASP A 80 -16.14 12.27 0.04
C ASP A 80 -15.37 12.08 1.36
N ILE A 81 -14.25 11.32 1.34
CA ILE A 81 -13.46 11.01 2.53
C ILE A 81 -12.28 11.98 2.65
N LYS A 82 -12.34 12.87 3.64
CA LYS A 82 -11.39 13.98 3.77
C LYS A 82 -10.02 13.62 4.32
N THR A 83 -9.85 12.47 4.95
CA THR A 83 -8.55 12.04 5.45
C THR A 83 -8.06 10.85 4.62
N ILE A 84 -6.86 10.96 4.12
CA ILE A 84 -6.21 9.95 3.28
C ILE A 84 -4.90 9.52 3.96
N PHE A 85 -4.79 8.24 4.27
CA PHE A 85 -3.52 7.66 4.66
C PHE A 85 -2.80 7.13 3.41
N ILE A 86 -1.57 7.56 3.16
CA ILE A 86 -0.77 7.06 2.05
C ILE A 86 0.28 6.08 2.57
N MET A 87 0.18 4.85 2.08
CA MET A 87 1.17 3.78 2.26
C MET A 87 2.01 3.71 1.00
N THR A 88 3.28 4.07 1.07
CA THR A 88 4.18 4.10 -0.09
C THR A 88 5.62 3.83 0.30
N ASP A 89 6.41 3.34 -0.64
CA ASP A 89 7.86 3.14 -0.53
C ASP A 89 8.67 4.36 -1.06
N ASP A 90 8.00 5.42 -1.51
CA ASP A 90 8.62 6.57 -2.14
C ASP A 90 8.00 7.88 -1.63
N PHE A 91 8.78 8.69 -0.92
CA PHE A 91 8.31 9.96 -0.34
C PHE A 91 7.83 10.97 -1.40
N ARG A 92 8.30 10.88 -2.64
CA ARG A 92 7.82 11.71 -3.73
C ARG A 92 6.31 11.57 -3.97
N CYS A 93 5.73 10.41 -3.66
CA CYS A 93 4.28 10.23 -3.72
C CYS A 93 3.51 11.10 -2.72
N ILE A 94 4.12 11.35 -1.55
CA ILE A 94 3.56 12.25 -0.54
C ILE A 94 3.60 13.69 -1.04
N GLN A 95 4.74 14.10 -1.62
CA GLN A 95 4.91 15.44 -2.18
C GLN A 95 3.91 15.66 -3.33
N GLU A 96 3.83 14.73 -4.30
CA GLU A 96 2.85 14.75 -5.40
C GLU A 96 1.41 14.91 -4.89
N ALA A 97 1.05 14.21 -3.81
CA ALA A 97 -0.28 14.28 -3.22
C ALA A 97 -0.56 15.66 -2.58
N LEU A 98 0.40 16.19 -1.83
CA LEU A 98 0.28 17.50 -1.17
C LEU A 98 0.19 18.63 -2.19
N GLU A 99 1.02 18.60 -3.24
CA GLU A 99 0.99 19.56 -4.36
C GLU A 99 -0.37 19.49 -5.06
N TYR A 100 -0.84 18.31 -5.41
CA TYR A 100 -2.14 18.14 -6.07
C TYR A 100 -3.31 18.70 -5.23
N ILE A 101 -3.30 18.45 -3.92
CA ILE A 101 -4.33 18.96 -2.99
C ILE A 101 -4.28 20.49 -2.94
N SER A 102 -3.07 21.07 -2.83
CA SER A 102 -2.87 22.51 -2.79
C SER A 102 -3.34 23.19 -4.08
N ASP A 103 -2.88 22.71 -5.22
CA ASP A 103 -3.14 23.31 -6.54
C ASP A 103 -4.65 23.26 -6.89
N ASN A 104 -5.37 22.26 -6.41
CA ASN A 104 -6.79 22.11 -6.66
C ASN A 104 -7.67 22.59 -5.50
N ASN A 105 -7.10 23.21 -4.47
CA ASN A 105 -7.81 23.69 -3.27
C ASN A 105 -8.72 22.62 -2.63
N LEU A 106 -8.23 21.37 -2.53
CA LEU A 106 -9.01 20.26 -2.00
C LEU A 106 -8.96 20.21 -0.47
N PRO A 107 -10.06 19.84 0.21
CA PRO A 107 -10.13 19.83 1.67
C PRO A 107 -9.54 18.55 2.31
N HIS A 108 -8.63 17.87 1.62
CA HIS A 108 -8.09 16.59 2.07
C HIS A 108 -6.88 16.77 2.98
N LYS A 109 -6.79 15.93 4.02
CA LYS A 109 -5.63 15.81 4.91
C LYS A 109 -4.87 14.53 4.58
N ILE A 110 -3.57 14.63 4.35
CA ILE A 110 -2.69 13.47 4.16
C ILE A 110 -2.09 13.06 5.49
N LEU A 111 -2.10 11.74 5.75
CA LEU A 111 -1.36 11.06 6.81
C LEU A 111 -0.44 10.02 6.16
N HIS A 112 0.74 9.84 6.69
CA HIS A 112 1.71 8.83 6.23
C HIS A 112 2.71 8.50 7.32
N LEU A 113 3.43 7.38 7.16
CA LEU A 113 4.60 7.03 7.98
C LEU A 113 5.91 7.09 7.17
N THR A 114 5.82 7.29 5.86
CA THR A 114 6.95 7.29 4.92
C THR A 114 7.96 8.37 5.29
N ASN A 115 9.24 8.00 5.34
CA ASN A 115 10.33 8.90 5.66
C ASN A 115 10.79 9.68 4.42
N GLU A 116 11.27 10.92 4.58
CA GLU A 116 11.79 11.77 3.48
C GLU A 116 12.97 11.14 2.74
N SER A 117 13.70 10.24 3.40
CA SER A 117 14.82 9.51 2.79
C SER A 117 14.40 8.31 1.95
N GLN A 118 13.11 7.95 1.91
CA GLN A 118 12.61 6.81 1.12
C GLN A 118 12.37 7.24 -0.33
N ASP A 119 13.15 6.69 -1.24
CA ASP A 119 13.18 7.00 -2.67
C ASP A 119 12.67 5.88 -3.58
N GLY A 120 11.98 4.91 -2.99
CA GLY A 120 11.44 3.74 -3.67
C GLY A 120 12.31 2.49 -3.49
N HIS A 121 11.68 1.34 -3.64
CA HIS A 121 12.36 0.05 -3.54
C HIS A 121 12.98 -0.33 -4.89
N SER A 122 14.24 -0.76 -4.91
CA SER A 122 14.94 -1.28 -6.08
C SER A 122 15.45 -2.70 -5.84
N GLU A 123 14.97 -3.68 -6.61
CA GLU A 123 15.47 -5.06 -6.54
C GLU A 123 16.96 -5.16 -6.88
N THR A 124 17.41 -4.39 -7.86
CA THR A 124 18.81 -4.38 -8.31
C THR A 124 19.75 -3.95 -7.18
N LEU A 125 19.41 -2.86 -6.47
CA LEU A 125 20.18 -2.39 -5.32
C LEU A 125 20.13 -3.37 -4.15
N ASN A 126 18.98 -4.02 -3.92
CA ASN A 126 18.85 -4.99 -2.83
C ASN A 126 19.66 -6.27 -3.07
N ILE A 127 19.68 -6.79 -4.30
CA ILE A 127 20.50 -7.95 -4.65
C ILE A 127 21.99 -7.63 -4.51
N GLN A 128 22.43 -6.44 -4.96
CA GLN A 128 23.81 -6.02 -4.90
C GLN A 128 24.29 -5.69 -3.49
N ASN A 129 23.43 -5.10 -2.66
CA ASN A 129 23.81 -4.59 -1.34
C ASN A 129 23.37 -5.48 -0.19
N ALA A 130 22.71 -6.63 -0.44
CA ALA A 130 22.17 -7.54 0.59
C ALA A 130 21.43 -6.76 1.70
N ARG A 131 20.61 -5.75 1.33
CA ARG A 131 19.95 -4.85 2.29
C ARG A 131 19.06 -5.66 3.21
N SER A 132 19.45 -5.71 4.47
CA SER A 132 18.57 -6.15 5.55
C SER A 132 17.69 -4.97 5.98
N TYR A 133 16.39 -5.19 6.09
CA TYR A 133 15.50 -4.20 6.69
C TYR A 133 15.83 -4.07 8.19
N SER A 134 15.87 -2.84 8.69
CA SER A 134 15.98 -2.60 10.12
C SER A 134 14.67 -3.04 10.82
N ARG A 135 14.75 -3.21 12.16
CA ARG A 135 13.57 -3.51 12.96
C ARG A 135 12.52 -2.40 12.81
N GLU A 136 12.96 -1.15 12.82
CA GLU A 136 12.12 0.04 12.71
C GLU A 136 11.37 0.07 11.38
N GLU A 137 12.06 -0.21 10.26
CA GLU A 137 11.45 -0.29 8.93
C GLU A 137 10.39 -1.40 8.86
N LEU A 138 10.63 -2.54 9.51
CA LEU A 138 9.66 -3.62 9.57
C LEU A 138 8.45 -3.25 10.43
N VAL A 139 8.67 -2.65 11.62
CA VAL A 139 7.59 -2.19 12.50
C VAL A 139 6.71 -1.16 11.78
N GLN A 140 7.32 -0.19 11.10
CA GLN A 140 6.61 0.80 10.30
C GLN A 140 5.77 0.15 9.21
N PHE A 141 6.36 -0.74 8.41
CA PHE A 141 5.66 -1.43 7.32
C PHE A 141 4.44 -2.22 7.83
N PHE A 142 4.59 -2.92 8.96
CA PHE A 142 3.46 -3.66 9.53
C PHE A 142 2.43 -2.74 10.21
N ALA A 143 2.84 -1.58 10.73
CA ALA A 143 1.91 -0.56 11.21
C ALA A 143 1.06 -0.01 10.04
N GLU A 144 1.67 0.26 8.89
CA GLU A 144 0.95 0.68 7.68
C GLU A 144 -0.07 -0.36 7.21
N ILE A 145 0.27 -1.65 7.29
CA ILE A 145 -0.67 -2.74 6.99
C ILE A 145 -1.86 -2.75 7.95
N GLU A 146 -1.62 -2.58 9.26
CA GLU A 146 -2.71 -2.54 10.24
C GLU A 146 -3.57 -1.28 10.08
N ILE A 147 -2.98 -0.13 9.76
CA ILE A 147 -3.71 1.10 9.43
C ILE A 147 -4.59 0.87 8.18
N ALA A 148 -4.03 0.29 7.13
CA ALA A 148 -4.76 0.03 5.90
C ALA A 148 -6.01 -0.85 6.11
N LYS A 149 -5.94 -1.83 7.03
CA LYS A 149 -7.08 -2.69 7.39
C LYS A 149 -8.20 -1.95 8.14
N LEU A 150 -7.92 -0.79 8.72
CA LEU A 150 -8.89 0.04 9.44
C LEU A 150 -9.59 1.06 8.54
N SER A 151 -9.14 1.24 7.29
CA SER A 151 -9.71 2.23 6.37
C SER A 151 -11.10 1.82 5.87
N ASP A 152 -11.95 2.82 5.53
CA ASP A 152 -13.24 2.58 4.88
C ASP A 152 -13.06 2.17 3.41
N VAL A 153 -12.08 2.80 2.74
CA VAL A 153 -11.73 2.51 1.35
C VAL A 153 -10.23 2.28 1.24
N PHE A 154 -9.84 1.15 0.66
CA PHE A 154 -8.47 0.83 0.33
C PHE A 154 -8.30 0.81 -1.19
N VAL A 155 -7.48 1.72 -1.71
CA VAL A 155 -7.20 1.85 -3.14
C VAL A 155 -5.75 1.46 -3.44
N GLY A 156 -5.55 0.62 -4.43
CA GLY A 156 -4.20 0.18 -4.82
C GLY A 156 -4.22 -0.63 -6.10
N THR A 157 -3.20 -1.44 -6.32
CA THR A 157 -3.09 -2.32 -7.49
C THR A 157 -3.12 -3.79 -7.07
N ARG A 158 -3.98 -4.59 -7.71
CA ARG A 158 -4.12 -6.03 -7.39
C ARG A 158 -2.87 -6.84 -7.77
N THR A 159 -2.04 -6.32 -8.65
CA THR A 159 -0.73 -6.92 -8.96
C THR A 159 0.20 -6.94 -7.74
N SER A 160 0.06 -5.99 -6.81
CA SER A 160 0.84 -5.94 -5.57
C SER A 160 0.51 -7.10 -4.62
N ASN A 161 1.55 -7.76 -4.09
CA ASN A 161 1.40 -8.78 -3.04
C ASN A 161 0.93 -8.17 -1.72
N VAL A 162 1.30 -6.93 -1.41
CA VAL A 162 0.85 -6.19 -0.22
C VAL A 162 -0.65 -5.94 -0.30
N TYR A 163 -1.16 -5.46 -1.45
CA TYR A 163 -2.59 -5.30 -1.68
C TYR A 163 -3.36 -6.61 -1.44
N LYS A 164 -2.88 -7.71 -2.04
CA LYS A 164 -3.49 -9.04 -1.89
C LYS A 164 -3.48 -9.51 -0.43
N TYR A 165 -2.37 -9.26 0.28
CA TYR A 165 -2.25 -9.64 1.68
C TYR A 165 -3.27 -8.89 2.54
N ILE A 166 -3.36 -7.56 2.41
CA ILE A 166 -4.31 -6.74 3.15
C ILE A 166 -5.75 -7.18 2.85
N MET A 167 -6.10 -7.32 1.56
CA MET A 167 -7.43 -7.77 1.13
C MET A 167 -7.83 -9.14 1.70
N ASN A 168 -6.87 -10.08 1.80
CA ASN A 168 -7.15 -11.43 2.29
C ASN A 168 -7.17 -11.55 3.82
N THR A 169 -6.53 -10.62 4.54
CA THR A 169 -6.43 -10.63 6.01
C THR A 169 -7.30 -9.60 6.70
N CYS A 170 -7.88 -8.68 5.95
CA CYS A 170 -8.80 -7.68 6.47
C CYS A 170 -10.09 -8.33 6.97
N THR A 171 -10.50 -7.98 8.19
CA THR A 171 -11.72 -8.47 8.84
C THR A 171 -12.79 -7.39 8.99
N THR A 172 -12.49 -6.16 8.59
CA THR A 172 -13.39 -5.00 8.61
C THR A 172 -14.20 -4.91 7.31
N ASN A 173 -15.15 -3.97 7.27
CA ASN A 173 -15.97 -3.71 6.08
C ASN A 173 -15.28 -2.80 5.05
N THR A 174 -13.97 -2.83 4.98
CA THR A 174 -13.18 -2.03 4.03
C THR A 174 -13.58 -2.32 2.58
N LYS A 175 -13.89 -1.27 1.83
CA LYS A 175 -14.11 -1.36 0.38
C LYS A 175 -12.77 -1.41 -0.35
N PHE A 176 -12.49 -2.48 -1.06
CA PHE A 176 -11.26 -2.64 -1.84
C PHE A 176 -11.45 -2.21 -3.29
N VAL A 177 -10.59 -1.32 -3.77
CA VAL A 177 -10.58 -0.81 -5.15
C VAL A 177 -9.24 -1.10 -5.79
N SER A 178 -9.25 -1.72 -6.97
CA SER A 178 -8.04 -1.96 -7.77
C SER A 178 -8.03 -1.02 -8.97
N LEU A 179 -6.86 -0.42 -9.25
CA LEU A 179 -6.64 0.47 -10.38
C LEU A 179 -6.18 -0.28 -11.64
N ASP A 180 -5.82 -1.57 -11.52
CA ASP A 180 -5.38 -2.49 -12.59
C ASP A 180 -6.35 -3.64 -12.84
#